data_dc1f1dbf29eada899286edb20421dc79
#
_entry.id   dc1f1dbf29eada899286edb20421dc79
#
_cell.length_a   1.000
_cell.length_b   1.000
_cell.length_c   1.000
_cell.angle_alpha   90.00
_cell.angle_beta   90.00
_cell.angle_gamma   90.00
#
_symmetry.space_group_name_H-M   'P 1'
#
loop_
_entity.id
_entity.type
_entity.pdbx_description
1 polymer ?
#
loop_
_entity_poly.entity_id
_entity_poly.type
_entity_poly.pdbx_seq_one_letter_code
_entity_poly.pdbx_strand_id
1 'polypeptide(L)'
;MENGETKVGRECEVIIKSYGIANPQWTRKLNDSPGWMRLGFSIYKSLKDFPFVCEVFPSASYKMLEKENLVYELCVNNFTGGVKDMLDASVAAVTVFEFINGRGCKVGGEDGLGTIVLPRKIFL
;
A
#
# COMPACT_ATOMS: atom_id res chain seq x y z
N MET A 1 -12.39 -1.09 -23.32
CA MET A 1 -12.27 -0.74 -23.41
C MET A 1 -11.97 -0.38 -23.52
N GLU A 2 -12.15 -0.51 -23.71
CA GLU A 2 -11.97 -0.15 -23.90
C GLU A 2 -11.69 -0.07 -23.64
N ASN A 3 -12.11 -0.35 -24.04
CA ASN A 3 -11.82 -0.24 -23.73
C ASN A 3 -11.35 -0.11 -22.78
N GLY A 4 -11.46 -0.15 -22.70
CA GLY A 4 -11.11 -0.06 -21.98
C GLY A 4 -10.58 0.14 -21.02
N GLU A 5 -10.71 0.18 -21.26
CA GLU A 5 -10.37 0.31 -20.76
C GLU A 5 -10.02 0.59 -19.73
N THR A 6 -10.21 0.69 -19.77
CA THR A 6 -9.92 0.71 -19.09
C THR A 6 -9.38 0.76 -18.09
N LYS A 7 -9.81 1.13 -18.14
CA LYS A 7 -9.11 1.19 -17.37
C LYS A 7 -8.64 1.04 -16.21
N VAL A 8 -8.70 1.25 -15.90
CA VAL A 8 -8.02 0.22 -15.19
C VAL A 8 -6.93 0.75 -14.24
N GLY A 9 -6.65 0.03 -13.18
CA GLY A 9 -5.76 0.48 -12.14
C GLY A 9 -4.28 0.51 -12.52
N ARG A 10 -3.44 1.03 -11.61
CA ARG A 10 -1.99 0.99 -11.77
C ARG A 10 -1.49 -0.45 -11.75
N GLU A 11 -0.34 -0.70 -12.34
CA GLU A 11 0.27 -2.03 -12.39
C GLU A 11 0.38 -2.66 -11.00
N CYS A 12 0.81 -1.88 -9.99
CA CYS A 12 0.93 -2.38 -8.63
C CYS A 12 -0.40 -2.89 -8.09
N GLU A 13 -1.50 -2.21 -8.40
CA GLU A 13 -2.84 -2.62 -7.98
C GLU A 13 -3.29 -3.89 -8.71
N VAL A 14 -3.01 -3.95 -10.00
CA VAL A 14 -3.36 -5.12 -10.82
C VAL A 14 -2.62 -6.37 -10.31
N ILE A 15 -1.35 -6.24 -9.99
CA ILE A 15 -0.56 -7.36 -9.47
C ILE A 15 -1.14 -7.87 -8.16
N ILE A 16 -1.45 -6.97 -7.22
CA ILE A 16 -2.02 -7.35 -5.92
C ILE A 16 -3.32 -8.11 -6.12
N LYS A 17 -4.18 -7.62 -7.01
CA LYS A 17 -5.46 -8.29 -7.29
C LYS A 17 -5.26 -9.65 -7.95
N SER A 18 -4.34 -9.72 -8.92
CA SER A 18 -4.15 -10.96 -9.69
C SER A 18 -3.59 -12.10 -8.83
N TYR A 19 -2.85 -11.78 -7.77
CA TYR A 19 -2.34 -12.78 -6.84
C TYR A 19 -3.32 -13.11 -5.71
N GLY A 20 -4.52 -12.51 -5.73
CA GLY A 20 -5.54 -12.78 -4.71
C GLY A 20 -5.17 -12.24 -3.34
N ILE A 21 -4.23 -11.31 -3.27
CA ILE A 21 -3.76 -10.77 -1.99
C ILE A 21 -4.80 -9.82 -1.41
N ALA A 22 -5.38 -8.96 -2.24
CA ALA A 22 -6.39 -8.01 -1.82
C ALA A 22 -7.16 -7.54 -3.05
N ASN A 23 -8.22 -6.75 -2.81
CA ASN A 23 -9.04 -6.19 -3.88
C ASN A 23 -8.97 -4.67 -3.80
N PRO A 24 -7.92 -4.06 -4.36
CA PRO A 24 -7.72 -2.61 -4.24
C PRO A 24 -8.76 -1.83 -5.03
N GLN A 25 -9.07 -0.64 -4.55
CA GLN A 25 -9.80 0.34 -5.32
C GLN A 25 -8.80 1.01 -6.27
N TRP A 26 -9.14 1.03 -7.57
CA TRP A 26 -8.24 1.59 -8.56
C TRP A 26 -7.98 3.08 -8.31
N THR A 27 -6.71 3.48 -8.39
CA THR A 27 -6.34 4.88 -8.32
C THR A 27 -6.80 5.58 -9.59
N ARG A 28 -7.52 6.68 -9.44
CA ARG A 28 -8.06 7.46 -10.56
C ARG A 28 -7.14 8.62 -10.88
N LYS A 29 -7.33 9.19 -12.08
CA LYS A 29 -6.65 10.42 -12.45
C LYS A 29 -7.10 11.54 -11.51
N LEU A 30 -6.25 12.55 -11.35
CA LEU A 30 -6.46 13.61 -10.36
C LEU A 30 -7.84 14.27 -10.50
N ASN A 31 -8.24 14.62 -11.71
CA ASN A 31 -9.51 15.32 -11.92
C ASN A 31 -10.76 14.44 -11.78
N ASP A 32 -10.57 13.11 -11.77
CA ASP A 32 -11.65 12.15 -11.58
C ASP A 32 -11.67 11.55 -10.19
N SER A 33 -10.78 12.00 -9.31
CA SER A 33 -10.55 11.37 -8.02
C SER A 33 -11.50 11.90 -6.95
N PRO A 34 -11.95 11.03 -6.03
CA PRO A 34 -12.68 11.51 -4.85
C PRO A 34 -11.75 12.31 -3.93
N GLY A 35 -12.35 13.08 -3.02
CA GLY A 35 -11.60 13.98 -2.14
C GLY A 35 -10.51 13.31 -1.33
N TRP A 36 -10.78 12.12 -0.78
CA TRP A 36 -9.79 11.40 0.03
C TRP A 36 -8.56 10.99 -0.80
N MET A 37 -8.77 10.67 -2.08
CA MET A 37 -7.69 10.29 -2.97
C MET A 37 -6.84 11.52 -3.34
N ARG A 38 -7.50 12.67 -3.56
CA ARG A 38 -6.80 13.93 -3.82
C ARG A 38 -5.96 14.35 -2.62
N LEU A 39 -6.47 14.17 -1.42
CA LEU A 39 -5.72 14.44 -0.20
C LEU A 39 -4.45 13.58 -0.15
N GLY A 40 -4.58 12.31 -0.51
CA GLY A 40 -3.44 11.40 -0.59
C GLY A 40 -2.38 11.88 -1.56
N PHE A 41 -2.80 12.32 -2.76
CA PHE A 41 -1.88 12.87 -3.76
C PHE A 41 -1.14 14.09 -3.21
N SER A 42 -1.87 14.97 -2.52
CA SER A 42 -1.30 16.18 -1.93
C SER A 42 -0.25 15.85 -0.88
N ILE A 43 -0.55 14.92 0.01
CA ILE A 43 0.37 14.48 1.05
C ILE A 43 1.63 13.88 0.42
N TYR A 44 1.45 12.99 -0.55
CA TYR A 44 2.57 12.35 -1.23
C TYR A 44 3.47 13.39 -1.91
N LYS A 45 2.87 14.39 -2.55
CA LYS A 45 3.61 15.46 -3.19
C LYS A 45 4.42 16.27 -2.19
N SER A 46 3.87 16.51 -0.99
CA SER A 46 4.58 17.28 0.03
C SER A 46 5.75 16.50 0.65
N LEU A 47 5.79 15.18 0.47
CA LEU A 47 6.84 14.32 1.00
C LEU A 47 7.96 14.04 -0.01
N LYS A 48 7.93 14.66 -1.19
CA LYS A 48 8.83 14.34 -2.30
C LYS A 48 10.32 14.53 -1.97
N ASP A 49 10.63 15.40 -1.00
CA ASP A 49 12.01 15.70 -0.64
C ASP A 49 12.58 14.74 0.40
N PHE A 50 11.76 13.85 0.94
CA PHE A 50 12.23 12.84 1.87
C PHE A 50 12.95 11.72 1.11
N PRO A 51 14.07 11.21 1.65
CA PRO A 51 14.88 10.22 0.95
C PRO A 51 14.20 8.86 0.79
N PHE A 52 13.22 8.56 1.64
CA PHE A 52 12.55 7.26 1.60
C PHE A 52 11.09 7.42 1.96
N VAL A 53 10.24 7.29 0.95
CA VAL A 53 8.79 7.32 1.10
C VAL A 53 8.25 6.15 0.27
N CYS A 54 7.38 5.35 0.86
CA CYS A 54 6.80 4.25 0.13
C CYS A 54 5.30 4.15 0.42
N GLU A 55 4.60 3.60 -0.54
CA GLU A 55 3.17 3.36 -0.44
C GLU A 55 2.95 1.94 0.08
N VAL A 56 2.07 1.79 1.04
CA VAL A 56 1.65 0.49 1.58
C VAL A 56 0.16 0.35 1.37
N PHE A 57 -0.29 -0.89 1.29
CA PHE A 57 -1.71 -1.20 1.22
C PHE A 57 -2.04 -2.13 2.38
N PRO A 58 -2.56 -1.58 3.50
CA PRO A 58 -2.75 -2.38 4.73
C PRO A 58 -3.55 -3.66 4.53
N SER A 59 -4.60 -3.65 3.72
CA SER A 59 -5.38 -4.86 3.46
C SER A 59 -4.54 -5.99 2.89
N ALA A 60 -3.61 -5.66 1.99
CA ALA A 60 -2.71 -6.65 1.43
C ALA A 60 -1.75 -7.18 2.50
N SER A 61 -1.22 -6.28 3.32
CA SER A 61 -0.29 -6.65 4.39
C SER A 61 -0.96 -7.57 5.41
N TYR A 62 -2.19 -7.26 5.84
CA TYR A 62 -2.94 -8.13 6.72
C TYR A 62 -3.09 -9.52 6.13
N LYS A 63 -3.47 -9.58 4.87
CA LYS A 63 -3.70 -10.86 4.20
C LYS A 63 -2.43 -11.71 4.17
N MET A 64 -1.30 -11.09 3.89
CA MET A 64 -0.03 -11.81 3.80
C MET A 64 0.48 -12.28 5.16
N LEU A 65 0.16 -11.54 6.24
CA LEU A 65 0.68 -11.83 7.57
C LEU A 65 -0.30 -12.59 8.46
N GLU A 66 -1.54 -12.80 8.02
CA GLU A 66 -2.61 -13.31 8.90
C GLU A 66 -2.33 -14.69 9.47
N LYS A 67 -1.55 -15.51 8.78
CA LYS A 67 -1.24 -16.87 9.20
C LYS A 67 0.08 -16.97 9.95
N GLU A 68 0.77 -15.86 10.15
CA GLU A 68 2.06 -15.84 10.81
C GLU A 68 1.90 -15.43 12.26
N ASN A 69 2.59 -16.12 13.13
CA ASN A 69 2.52 -15.84 14.56
C ASN A 69 3.64 -14.84 14.91
N LEU A 70 3.47 -13.61 14.47
CA LEU A 70 4.45 -12.54 14.66
C LEU A 70 4.00 -11.61 15.76
N VAL A 71 4.94 -11.22 16.62
CA VAL A 71 4.70 -10.25 17.67
C VAL A 71 5.59 -9.04 17.40
N TYR A 72 4.95 -7.88 17.28
CA TYR A 72 5.66 -6.61 17.11
C TYR A 72 5.33 -5.72 18.29
N GLU A 73 6.37 -5.14 18.89
CA GLU A 73 6.20 -4.20 20.00
C GLU A 73 5.95 -2.81 19.42
N LEU A 74 4.70 -2.39 19.46
CA LEU A 74 4.29 -1.09 18.95
C LEU A 74 3.67 -0.28 20.07
N CYS A 75 4.07 0.98 20.17
CA CYS A 75 3.59 1.90 21.22
C CYS A 75 2.25 2.51 20.81
N VAL A 76 1.21 1.67 20.74
CA VAL A 76 -0.11 2.12 20.28
C VAL A 76 -0.77 3.12 21.24
N ASN A 77 -0.31 3.19 22.49
CA ASN A 77 -0.86 4.13 23.48
C ASN A 77 -0.63 5.59 23.09
N ASN A 78 0.32 5.86 22.22
CA ASN A 78 0.63 7.21 21.76
C ASN A 78 -0.18 7.67 20.56
N PHE A 79 -1.03 6.79 20.02
CA PHE A 79 -1.83 7.11 18.85
C PHE A 79 -3.19 7.66 19.25
N THR A 80 -3.70 8.59 18.45
CA THR A 80 -5.05 9.12 18.59
C THR A 80 -5.82 8.79 17.30
N GLY A 81 -7.13 8.59 17.43
CA GLY A 81 -7.97 8.26 16.28
C GLY A 81 -8.72 6.97 16.51
N GLY A 82 -9.36 6.45 15.46
CA GLY A 82 -10.12 5.21 15.53
C GLY A 82 -9.23 3.99 15.59
N VAL A 83 -9.77 2.90 16.13
CA VAL A 83 -9.03 1.64 16.25
C VAL A 83 -8.54 1.14 14.88
N LYS A 84 -9.38 1.24 13.85
CA LYS A 84 -9.00 0.80 12.52
C LYS A 84 -7.81 1.60 11.98
N ASP A 85 -7.83 2.91 12.17
CA ASP A 85 -6.73 3.76 11.71
C ASP A 85 -5.43 3.42 12.43
N MET A 86 -5.50 3.14 13.72
CA MET A 86 -4.33 2.73 14.49
C MET A 86 -3.77 1.39 13.99
N LEU A 87 -4.65 0.44 13.71
CA LEU A 87 -4.23 -0.86 13.21
C LEU A 87 -3.62 -0.74 11.81
N ASP A 88 -4.22 0.07 10.95
CA ASP A 88 -3.68 0.29 9.60
C ASP A 88 -2.31 0.97 9.67
N ALA A 89 -2.14 1.94 10.56
CA ALA A 89 -0.85 2.59 10.75
C ALA A 89 0.19 1.61 11.29
N SER A 90 -0.22 0.74 12.21
CA SER A 90 0.67 -0.26 12.78
C SER A 90 1.13 -1.27 11.75
N VAL A 91 0.21 -1.77 10.92
CA VAL A 91 0.58 -2.75 9.90
C VAL A 91 1.38 -2.10 8.78
N ALA A 92 1.17 -0.81 8.53
CA ALA A 92 2.01 -0.06 7.59
C ALA A 92 3.46 0.00 8.09
N ALA A 93 3.65 0.30 9.37
CA ALA A 93 4.98 0.34 9.97
C ALA A 93 5.65 -1.04 9.90
N VAL A 94 4.92 -2.11 10.23
CA VAL A 94 5.42 -3.48 10.14
C VAL A 94 5.83 -3.81 8.71
N THR A 95 5.00 -3.41 7.74
CA THR A 95 5.27 -3.65 6.32
C THR A 95 6.60 -3.04 5.90
N VAL A 96 6.85 -1.79 6.27
CA VAL A 96 8.09 -1.11 5.93
C VAL A 96 9.27 -1.76 6.65
N PHE A 97 9.09 -2.11 7.91
CA PHE A 97 10.12 -2.80 8.69
C PHE A 97 10.53 -4.12 8.02
N GLU A 98 9.56 -4.91 7.62
CA GLU A 98 9.83 -6.18 6.94
C GLU A 98 10.51 -5.96 5.60
N PHE A 99 10.08 -4.94 4.86
CA PHE A 99 10.69 -4.62 3.57
C PHE A 99 12.15 -4.18 3.72
N ILE A 100 12.43 -3.28 4.67
CA ILE A 100 13.79 -2.78 4.90
C ILE A 100 14.72 -3.92 5.30
N ASN A 101 14.22 -4.91 6.02
CA ASN A 101 15.00 -6.05 6.47
C ASN A 101 15.07 -7.19 5.45
N GLY A 102 14.64 -6.94 4.23
CA GLY A 102 14.81 -7.89 3.12
C GLY A 102 13.78 -8.99 3.04
N ARG A 103 12.73 -8.94 3.86
CA ARG A 103 11.69 -9.97 3.86
C ARG A 103 10.48 -9.61 3.02
N GLY A 104 10.38 -8.36 2.60
CA GLY A 104 9.28 -7.89 1.76
C GLY A 104 9.71 -7.67 0.32
N CYS A 105 8.83 -7.06 -0.46
CA CYS A 105 9.12 -6.71 -1.84
C CYS A 105 8.31 -5.49 -2.28
N LYS A 106 8.67 -4.95 -3.42
CA LYS A 106 7.87 -3.94 -4.11
C LYS A 106 7.20 -4.57 -5.33
N VAL A 107 5.99 -4.15 -5.62
CA VAL A 107 5.28 -4.60 -6.84
C VAL A 107 4.89 -3.41 -7.69
N GLY A 108 4.91 -3.61 -9.00
CA GLY A 108 4.54 -2.59 -9.96
C GLY A 108 5.71 -1.69 -10.32
N GLY A 109 5.38 -0.54 -10.90
CA GLY A 109 6.35 0.50 -11.21
C GLY A 109 6.76 0.59 -12.67
N GLU A 110 6.52 -0.45 -13.49
CA GLU A 110 6.93 -0.41 -14.89
C GLU A 110 6.08 0.54 -15.72
N ASP A 111 4.88 0.85 -15.25
CA ASP A 111 4.02 1.82 -15.90
C ASP A 111 4.31 3.26 -15.49
N GLY A 112 5.28 3.46 -14.59
CA GLY A 112 5.64 4.79 -14.11
C GLY A 112 4.65 5.39 -13.12
N LEU A 113 3.68 4.61 -12.63
CA LEU A 113 2.61 5.10 -11.76
C LEU A 113 2.78 4.70 -10.31
N GLY A 114 3.99 4.25 -9.93
CA GLY A 114 4.31 3.96 -8.54
C GLY A 114 4.33 2.48 -8.21
N THR A 115 4.80 2.19 -7.01
CA THR A 115 4.90 0.83 -6.49
C THR A 115 4.17 0.74 -5.17
N ILE A 116 3.81 -0.49 -4.78
CA ILE A 116 3.30 -0.76 -3.43
C ILE A 116 4.28 -1.72 -2.77
N VAL A 117 4.61 -1.43 -1.51
CA VAL A 117 5.51 -2.25 -0.70
C VAL A 117 4.70 -3.30 0.04
N LEU A 118 5.17 -4.53 0.03
CA LEU A 118 4.54 -5.66 0.70
C LEU A 118 5.47 -6.24 1.76
N PRO A 119 4.91 -6.82 2.85
CA PRO A 119 5.73 -7.35 3.94
C PRO A 119 6.35 -8.72 3.65
N ARG A 120 5.93 -9.37 2.58
CA ARG A 120 6.48 -10.67 2.15
C ARG A 120 6.67 -10.64 0.65
N LYS A 121 7.54 -11.52 0.18
CA LYS A 121 7.79 -11.64 -1.26
C LYS A 121 6.70 -12.46 -1.92
N ILE A 122 6.42 -12.12 -3.16
CA ILE A 122 5.57 -12.95 -4.02
C ILE A 122 6.44 -13.50 -5.13
N PHE A 123 6.17 -14.72 -5.54
CA PHE A 123 6.94 -15.38 -6.57
C PHE A 123 6.19 -15.24 -7.89
N LEU A 124 6.84 -14.56 -8.81
CA LEU A 124 6.28 -14.30 -10.14
C LEU A 124 6.60 -15.43 -11.11
#